data_8083404e4d1cd66d1c9e3018d17eedc2
#
_entry.id   8083404e4d1cd66d1c9e3018d17eedc2
#
_cell.length_a   1.000
_cell.length_b   1.000
_cell.length_c   1.000
_cell.angle_alpha   90.00
_cell.angle_beta   90.00
_cell.angle_gamma   90.00
#
_symmetry.space_group_name_H-M   'P 1'
#
loop_
_entity.id
_entity.type
_entity.pdbx_description
1 polymer ?
#
loop_
_entity_poly.entity_id
_entity_poly.type
_entity_poly.pdbx_seq_one_letter_code
_entity_poly.pdbx_strand_id
1 'polypeptide(L)'
;MKLHQLRYLAAVAQSGLNITAAAQKLHTSQPGVSKQIKLLEDELGFQIFVREGRNLTRITPAGQQVIDRALRILQEAQSIRALSAELRDEGRGSLSIGTTHTQARYVLPGVIREFLAKYPNVRLNLHQGTSEQIAEMAAQDRIDCAINT
;
A
#
# COMPACT_ATOMS: atom_id res chain seq x y z
N MET A 1 4.61 3.37 19.69
CA MET A 1 4.08 2.96 18.36
C MET A 1 5.22 2.47 17.47
N LYS A 2 5.05 1.32 16.82
CA LYS A 2 6.09 0.69 15.97
C LYS A 2 5.54 0.46 14.57
N LEU A 3 6.41 0.51 13.55
CA LEU A 3 6.00 0.37 12.14
C LEU A 3 5.29 -0.95 11.83
N HIS A 4 5.67 -2.05 12.50
CA HIS A 4 5.00 -3.33 12.31
C HIS A 4 3.56 -3.33 12.86
N GLN A 5 3.26 -2.55 13.92
CA GLN A 5 1.89 -2.39 14.42
C GLN A 5 1.01 -1.68 13.39
N LEU A 6 1.55 -0.66 12.70
CA LEU A 6 0.85 0.01 11.60
C LEU A 6 0.59 -0.94 10.42
N ARG A 7 1.54 -1.84 10.11
CA ARG A 7 1.34 -2.88 9.08
C ARG A 7 0.22 -3.85 9.46
N TYR A 8 0.17 -4.26 10.73
CA TYR A 8 -0.89 -5.15 11.19
C TYR A 8 -2.26 -4.48 11.15
N LEU A 9 -2.31 -3.22 11.57
CA LEU A 9 -3.51 -2.39 11.50
C LEU A 9 -4.03 -2.28 10.06
N ALA A 10 -3.17 -1.89 9.12
CA ALA A 10 -3.50 -1.76 7.70
C ALA A 10 -3.97 -3.09 7.09
N ALA A 11 -3.28 -4.19 7.39
CA ALA A 11 -3.64 -5.51 6.89
C ALA A 11 -5.01 -5.97 7.39
N VAL A 12 -5.35 -5.72 8.66
CA VAL A 12 -6.67 -6.05 9.22
C VAL A 12 -7.77 -5.23 8.57
N ALA A 13 -7.56 -3.91 8.42
CA ALA A 13 -8.52 -3.04 7.74
C ALA A 13 -8.76 -3.49 6.28
N GLN A 14 -7.70 -3.79 5.54
CA GLN A 14 -7.76 -4.26 4.14
C GLN A 14 -8.30 -5.70 3.98
N SER A 15 -8.30 -6.50 5.03
CA SER A 15 -8.83 -7.87 5.03
C SER A 15 -10.29 -7.94 5.52
N GLY A 16 -11.03 -6.84 5.47
CA GLY A 16 -12.42 -6.78 5.91
C GLY A 16 -12.59 -7.09 7.40
N LEU A 17 -11.68 -6.62 8.25
CA LEU A 17 -11.64 -6.84 9.71
C LEU A 17 -11.39 -8.31 10.12
N ASN A 18 -10.95 -9.14 9.18
CA ASN A 18 -10.62 -10.53 9.44
C ASN A 18 -9.16 -10.67 9.88
N ILE A 19 -8.96 -10.84 11.20
CA ILE A 19 -7.62 -10.95 11.80
C ILE A 19 -6.88 -12.19 11.29
N THR A 20 -7.59 -13.30 11.05
CA THR A 20 -6.98 -14.54 10.56
C THR A 20 -6.46 -14.37 9.12
N ALA A 21 -7.26 -13.76 8.24
CA ALA A 21 -6.84 -13.46 6.88
C ALA A 21 -5.66 -12.47 6.86
N ALA A 22 -5.69 -11.45 7.73
CA ALA A 22 -4.57 -10.53 7.89
C ALA A 22 -3.30 -11.22 8.37
N ALA A 23 -3.40 -12.13 9.34
CA ALA A 23 -2.26 -12.90 9.86
C ALA A 23 -1.63 -13.80 8.80
N GLN A 24 -2.44 -14.47 7.98
CA GLN A 24 -1.97 -15.26 6.84
C GLN A 24 -1.21 -14.38 5.82
N LYS A 25 -1.77 -13.23 5.46
CA LYS A 25 -1.17 -12.26 4.54
C LYS A 25 0.19 -11.74 5.03
N LEU A 26 0.35 -11.64 6.35
CA LEU A 26 1.55 -11.15 7.01
C LEU A 26 2.52 -12.27 7.44
N HIS A 27 2.21 -13.54 7.10
CA HIS A 27 2.98 -14.72 7.51
C HIS A 27 3.25 -14.74 9.02
N THR A 28 2.22 -14.46 9.82
CA THR A 28 2.29 -14.41 11.29
C THR A 28 1.08 -15.10 11.93
N SER A 29 1.04 -15.18 13.25
CA SER A 29 -0.06 -15.80 13.97
C SER A 29 -1.20 -14.81 14.28
N GLN A 30 -2.43 -15.28 14.24
CA GLN A 30 -3.61 -14.50 14.60
C GLN A 30 -3.51 -13.90 16.03
N PRO A 31 -3.08 -14.63 17.07
CA PRO A 31 -2.87 -14.05 18.41
C PRO A 31 -1.81 -12.93 18.40
N GLY A 32 -0.77 -13.06 17.58
CA GLY A 32 0.27 -12.06 17.41
C GLY A 32 -0.28 -10.74 16.87
N VAL A 33 -1.07 -10.81 15.80
CA VAL A 33 -1.73 -9.62 15.22
C VAL A 33 -2.67 -8.98 16.24
N SER A 34 -3.56 -9.78 16.87
CA SER A 34 -4.52 -9.30 17.85
C SER A 34 -3.84 -8.59 19.03
N LYS A 35 -2.75 -9.17 19.56
CA LYS A 35 -1.95 -8.59 20.65
C LYS A 35 -1.34 -7.24 20.24
N GLN A 36 -0.78 -7.14 19.04
CA GLN A 36 -0.13 -5.91 18.59
C GLN A 36 -1.14 -4.77 18.33
N ILE A 37 -2.33 -5.10 17.82
CA ILE A 37 -3.41 -4.11 17.68
C ILE A 37 -3.85 -3.62 19.06
N LYS A 38 -4.04 -4.54 20.03
CA LYS A 38 -4.42 -4.15 21.38
C LYS A 38 -3.37 -3.24 22.04
N LEU A 39 -2.08 -3.58 21.91
CA LEU A 39 -0.99 -2.74 22.43
C LEU A 39 -0.97 -1.35 21.78
N LEU A 40 -1.33 -1.25 20.51
CA LEU A 40 -1.44 0.04 19.81
C LEU A 40 -2.63 0.84 20.34
N GLU A 41 -3.80 0.22 20.53
CA GLU A 41 -5.00 0.84 21.10
C GLU A 41 -4.72 1.32 22.54
N ASP A 42 -4.05 0.50 23.36
CA ASP A 42 -3.67 0.86 24.74
C ASP A 42 -2.71 2.07 24.78
N GLU A 43 -1.74 2.12 23.86
CA GLU A 43 -0.80 3.24 23.73
C GLU A 43 -1.49 4.55 23.27
N LEU A 44 -2.46 4.43 22.36
CA LEU A 44 -3.20 5.57 21.84
C LEU A 44 -4.31 6.07 22.80
N GLY A 45 -4.70 5.23 23.76
CA GLY A 45 -5.74 5.55 24.74
C GLY A 45 -7.17 5.46 24.21
N PHE A 46 -7.38 4.88 23.02
CA PHE A 46 -8.71 4.65 22.45
C PHE A 46 -8.74 3.43 21.55
N GLN A 47 -9.94 2.91 21.32
CA GLN A 47 -10.15 1.75 20.44
C GLN A 47 -10.22 2.17 18.97
N ILE A 48 -9.47 1.47 18.14
CA ILE A 48 -9.48 1.61 16.67
C ILE A 48 -10.63 0.78 16.09
N PHE A 49 -10.87 -0.40 16.66
CA PHE A 49 -11.92 -1.32 16.23
C PHE A 49 -12.93 -1.57 17.33
N VAL A 50 -14.20 -1.69 16.94
CA VAL A 50 -15.25 -2.22 17.82
C VAL A 50 -15.17 -3.73 17.80
N ARG A 51 -15.30 -4.36 18.99
CA ARG A 51 -15.26 -5.80 19.17
C ARG A 51 -16.61 -6.32 19.66
N GLU A 52 -17.04 -7.44 19.10
CA GLU A 52 -18.16 -8.22 19.63
C GLU A 52 -17.62 -9.64 19.89
N GLY A 53 -17.39 -9.93 21.15
CA GLY A 53 -16.69 -11.15 21.56
C GLY A 53 -15.26 -11.20 21.04
N ARG A 54 -14.95 -12.16 20.18
CA ARG A 54 -13.62 -12.33 19.56
C ARG A 54 -13.48 -11.66 18.19
N ASN A 55 -14.57 -11.14 17.64
CA ASN A 55 -14.60 -10.60 16.28
C ASN A 55 -14.49 -9.07 16.28
N LEU A 56 -13.83 -8.52 15.27
CA LEU A 56 -13.89 -7.11 14.95
C LEU A 56 -15.10 -6.86 14.05
N THR A 57 -15.95 -5.88 14.39
CA THR A 57 -17.21 -5.66 13.68
C THR A 57 -17.22 -4.38 12.88
N ARG A 58 -16.52 -3.35 13.34
CA ARG A 58 -16.43 -2.07 12.63
C ARG A 58 -15.20 -1.27 13.05
N ILE A 59 -14.85 -0.30 12.26
CA ILE A 59 -13.81 0.69 12.54
C ILE A 59 -14.48 1.87 13.27
N THR A 60 -13.85 2.38 14.33
CA THR A 60 -14.32 3.62 14.98
C THR A 60 -13.97 4.85 14.13
N PRO A 61 -14.66 5.99 14.28
CA PRO A 61 -14.30 7.23 13.58
C PRO A 61 -12.84 7.67 13.84
N ALA A 62 -12.36 7.55 15.08
CA ALA A 62 -10.97 7.80 15.43
C ALA A 62 -10.04 6.76 14.80
N GLY A 63 -10.45 5.49 14.78
CA GLY A 63 -9.72 4.38 14.16
C GLY A 63 -9.50 4.60 12.66
N GLN A 64 -10.51 5.10 11.94
CA GLN A 64 -10.36 5.40 10.51
C GLN A 64 -9.26 6.45 10.27
N GLN A 65 -9.23 7.49 11.07
CA GLN A 65 -8.18 8.51 10.97
C GLN A 65 -6.78 7.94 11.25
N VAL A 66 -6.66 7.00 12.19
CA VAL A 66 -5.38 6.32 12.46
C VAL A 66 -4.97 5.44 11.29
N ILE A 67 -5.91 4.68 10.71
CA ILE A 67 -5.67 3.81 9.55
C ILE A 67 -5.18 4.64 8.36
N ASP A 68 -5.83 5.75 8.03
CA ASP A 68 -5.44 6.62 6.93
C ASP A 68 -4.01 7.16 7.10
N ARG A 69 -3.66 7.59 8.32
CA ARG A 69 -2.30 8.03 8.64
C ARG A 69 -1.30 6.88 8.61
N ALA A 70 -1.69 5.71 9.10
CA ALA A 70 -0.84 4.52 9.08
C ALA A 70 -0.47 4.12 7.65
N LEU A 71 -1.43 4.17 6.72
CA LEU A 71 -1.20 3.89 5.31
C LEU A 71 -0.19 4.87 4.68
N ARG A 72 -0.31 6.17 4.97
CA ARG A 72 0.66 7.18 4.51
C ARG A 72 2.06 6.93 5.06
N ILE A 73 2.19 6.64 6.36
CA ILE A 73 3.49 6.33 6.99
C ILE A 73 4.12 5.09 6.36
N LEU A 74 3.33 4.05 6.08
CA LEU A 74 3.82 2.84 5.44
C LEU A 74 4.29 3.10 4.01
N GLN A 75 3.60 3.97 3.29
CA GLN A 75 3.98 4.40 1.96
C GLN A 75 5.31 5.18 1.98
N GLU A 76 5.45 6.16 2.88
CA GLU A 76 6.71 6.88 3.06
C GLU A 76 7.87 5.96 3.42
N ALA A 77 7.64 5.00 4.34
CA ALA A 77 8.64 4.01 4.68
C ALA A 77 9.06 3.13 3.48
N GLN A 78 8.15 2.90 2.54
CA GLN A 78 8.44 2.19 1.30
C GLN A 78 9.21 3.08 0.31
N SER A 79 8.88 4.36 0.22
CA SER A 79 9.61 5.34 -0.60
C SER A 79 11.08 5.48 -0.16
N ILE A 80 11.33 5.52 1.15
CA ILE A 80 12.70 5.53 1.69
C ILE A 80 13.49 4.27 1.27
N ARG A 81 12.85 3.11 1.24
CA ARG A 81 13.50 1.86 0.78
C ARG A 81 13.79 1.89 -0.71
N ALA A 82 12.88 2.43 -1.51
CA ALA A 82 13.06 2.59 -2.95
C ALA A 82 14.24 3.53 -3.21
N LEU A 83 14.29 4.70 -2.56
CA LEU A 83 15.41 5.62 -2.64
C LEU A 83 16.74 4.97 -2.27
N SER A 84 16.77 4.15 -1.21
CA SER A 84 17.98 3.41 -0.83
C SER A 84 18.41 2.40 -1.90
N ALA A 85 17.47 1.79 -2.61
CA ALA A 85 17.77 0.88 -3.71
C ALA A 85 18.32 1.66 -4.92
N GLU A 86 17.75 2.81 -5.25
CA GLU A 86 18.20 3.69 -6.33
C GLU A 86 19.62 4.22 -6.09
N LEU A 87 19.92 4.65 -4.86
CA LEU A 87 21.25 5.17 -4.50
C LEU A 87 22.34 4.07 -4.45
N ARG A 88 21.97 2.81 -4.31
CA ARG A 88 22.91 1.67 -4.31
C ARG A 88 23.24 1.15 -5.70
N ASP A 89 22.41 1.42 -6.67
CA ASP A 89 22.48 0.82 -7.99
C ASP A 89 22.40 1.94 -9.06
N GLU A 90 23.53 2.50 -9.41
CA GLU A 90 23.64 3.46 -10.52
C GLU A 90 23.09 2.83 -11.80
N GLY A 91 21.88 3.20 -12.17
CA GLY A 91 21.19 2.76 -13.40
C GLY A 91 19.99 1.82 -13.22
N ARG A 92 19.59 1.48 -11.99
CA ARG A 92 18.37 0.71 -11.72
C ARG A 92 17.33 1.56 -11.01
N GLY A 93 16.54 2.29 -11.79
CA GLY A 93 15.35 2.98 -11.30
C GLY A 93 14.12 2.06 -11.28
N SER A 94 13.05 2.49 -10.60
CA SER A 94 11.70 1.96 -10.80
C SER A 94 10.81 3.06 -11.34
N LEU A 95 9.96 2.72 -12.29
CA LEU A 95 8.95 3.62 -12.86
C LEU A 95 7.58 2.98 -12.71
N SER A 96 6.69 3.64 -11.98
CA SER A 96 5.31 3.19 -11.76
C SER A 96 4.35 4.06 -12.57
N ILE A 97 3.66 3.43 -13.54
CA ILE A 97 2.73 4.10 -14.45
C ILE A 97 1.32 3.64 -14.12
N GLY A 98 0.42 4.60 -13.90
CA GLY A 98 -1.02 4.37 -13.85
C GLY A 98 -1.66 4.63 -15.20
N THR A 99 -2.52 3.72 -15.68
CA THR A 99 -3.15 3.85 -16.98
C THR A 99 -4.51 3.16 -17.07
N THR A 100 -5.33 3.55 -18.03
CA THR A 100 -6.58 2.85 -18.33
C THR A 100 -6.33 1.56 -19.11
N HIS A 101 -7.29 0.62 -19.08
CA HIS A 101 -7.19 -0.66 -19.78
C HIS A 101 -6.93 -0.50 -21.29
N THR A 102 -7.56 0.51 -21.92
CA THR A 102 -7.39 0.76 -23.35
C THR A 102 -5.97 1.19 -23.67
N GLN A 103 -5.41 2.11 -22.90
CA GLN A 103 -4.05 2.59 -23.10
C GLN A 103 -3.02 1.50 -22.83
N ALA A 104 -3.21 0.70 -21.75
CA ALA A 104 -2.35 -0.41 -21.41
C ALA A 104 -2.29 -1.46 -22.53
N ARG A 105 -3.41 -1.69 -23.22
CA ARG A 105 -3.53 -2.74 -24.24
C ARG A 105 -3.04 -2.31 -25.64
N TYR A 106 -3.31 -1.08 -26.04
CA TYR A 106 -3.13 -0.66 -27.42
C TYR A 106 -2.02 0.35 -27.64
N VAL A 107 -1.72 1.20 -26.68
CA VAL A 107 -0.75 2.29 -26.83
C VAL A 107 0.57 1.96 -26.16
N LEU A 108 0.54 1.53 -24.92
CA LEU A 108 1.74 1.35 -24.11
C LEU A 108 2.69 0.22 -24.55
N PRO A 109 2.26 -0.90 -25.12
CA PRO A 109 3.19 -2.00 -25.42
C PRO A 109 4.34 -1.60 -26.35
N GLY A 110 4.10 -0.75 -27.34
CA GLY A 110 5.12 -0.21 -28.23
C GLY A 110 6.12 0.69 -27.49
N VAL A 111 5.59 1.66 -26.77
CA VAL A 111 6.37 2.63 -25.99
C VAL A 111 7.21 1.96 -24.91
N ILE A 112 6.61 1.00 -24.19
CA ILE A 112 7.30 0.23 -23.15
C ILE A 112 8.46 -0.57 -23.73
N ARG A 113 8.29 -1.17 -24.90
CA ARG A 113 9.35 -1.92 -25.57
C ARG A 113 10.55 -1.03 -25.90
N GLU A 114 10.30 0.13 -26.47
CA GLU A 114 11.35 1.12 -26.79
C GLU A 114 12.02 1.65 -25.52
N PHE A 115 11.23 1.95 -24.48
CA PHE A 115 11.74 2.40 -23.20
C PHE A 115 12.67 1.36 -22.55
N LEU A 116 12.24 0.09 -22.46
CA LEU A 116 13.03 -0.98 -21.86
C LEU A 116 14.26 -1.35 -22.71
N ALA A 117 14.22 -1.19 -24.04
CA ALA A 117 15.38 -1.34 -24.89
C ALA A 117 16.45 -0.25 -24.60
N LYS A 118 16.01 0.98 -24.28
CA LYS A 118 16.92 2.09 -23.93
C LYS A 118 17.38 2.06 -22.47
N TYR A 119 16.53 1.57 -21.58
CA TYR A 119 16.77 1.51 -20.13
C TYR A 119 16.53 0.11 -19.57
N PRO A 120 17.38 -0.87 -19.89
CA PRO A 120 17.14 -2.29 -19.56
C PRO A 120 17.15 -2.60 -18.07
N ASN A 121 17.74 -1.73 -17.25
CA ASN A 121 17.84 -1.91 -15.81
C ASN A 121 16.70 -1.25 -15.03
N VAL A 122 15.77 -0.55 -15.70
CA VAL A 122 14.62 0.09 -15.04
C VAL A 122 13.51 -0.94 -14.82
N ARG A 123 13.02 -1.04 -13.59
CA ARG A 123 11.84 -1.84 -13.27
C ARG A 123 10.58 -1.04 -13.56
N LEU A 124 9.78 -1.51 -14.50
CA LEU A 124 8.51 -0.89 -14.84
C LEU A 124 7.36 -1.58 -14.09
N ASN A 125 6.57 -0.79 -13.35
CA ASN A 125 5.34 -1.23 -12.71
C ASN A 125 4.15 -0.59 -13.42
N LEU A 126 3.18 -1.39 -13.87
CA LEU A 126 2.00 -0.91 -14.55
C LEU A 126 0.76 -1.12 -13.67
N HIS A 127 0.09 -0.04 -13.31
CA HIS A 127 -1.15 -0.04 -12.56
C HIS A 127 -2.31 0.28 -13.48
N GLN A 128 -3.34 -0.56 -13.48
CA GLN A 128 -4.52 -0.36 -14.32
C GLN A 128 -5.72 0.01 -13.45
N GLY A 129 -6.53 0.94 -13.93
CA GLY A 129 -7.74 1.36 -13.24
C GLY A 129 -8.62 2.28 -14.09
N THR A 130 -9.70 2.77 -13.47
CA THR A 130 -10.51 3.87 -14.03
C THR A 130 -9.73 5.18 -13.93
N SER A 131 -10.15 6.18 -14.70
CA SER A 131 -9.57 7.54 -14.65
C SER A 131 -9.53 8.10 -13.23
N GLU A 132 -10.58 7.89 -12.46
CA GLU A 132 -10.70 8.35 -11.07
C GLU A 132 -9.71 7.63 -10.17
N GLN A 133 -9.60 6.30 -10.29
CA GLN A 133 -8.65 5.49 -9.52
C GLN A 133 -7.21 5.88 -9.82
N ILE A 134 -6.88 6.16 -11.08
CA ILE A 134 -5.53 6.57 -11.50
C ILE A 134 -5.23 7.97 -10.96
N ALA A 135 -6.19 8.90 -11.02
CA ALA A 135 -6.03 10.24 -10.44
C ALA A 135 -5.81 10.17 -8.92
N GLU A 136 -6.56 9.29 -8.23
CA GLU A 136 -6.37 9.06 -6.79
C GLU A 136 -4.99 8.46 -6.48
N MET A 137 -4.52 7.50 -7.28
CA MET A 137 -3.17 6.93 -7.13
C MET A 137 -2.09 7.99 -7.32
N ALA A 138 -2.24 8.89 -8.30
CA ALA A 138 -1.33 9.99 -8.53
C ALA A 138 -1.33 11.01 -7.37
N ALA A 139 -2.50 11.37 -6.87
CA ALA A 139 -2.65 12.29 -5.74
C ALA A 139 -2.09 11.71 -4.42
N GLN A 140 -1.96 10.40 -4.33
CA GLN A 140 -1.39 9.68 -3.18
C GLN A 140 0.08 9.30 -3.39
N ASP A 141 0.76 9.81 -4.41
CA ASP A 141 2.13 9.46 -4.79
C ASP A 141 2.39 7.94 -4.92
N ARG A 142 1.36 7.18 -5.35
CA ARG A 142 1.45 5.73 -5.56
C ARG A 142 1.95 5.35 -6.93
N ILE A 143 1.98 6.28 -7.85
CA ILE A 143 2.49 6.17 -9.21
C ILE A 143 3.28 7.42 -9.56
N ASP A 144 4.33 7.26 -10.37
CA ASP A 144 5.20 8.35 -10.80
C ASP A 144 4.61 9.11 -12.00
N CYS A 145 3.80 8.41 -12.80
CA CYS A 145 3.19 8.97 -14.01
C CYS A 145 1.79 8.41 -14.22
N ALA A 146 0.85 9.26 -14.59
CA ALA A 146 -0.51 8.89 -14.99
C ALA A 146 -0.69 9.11 -16.49
N ILE A 147 -1.17 8.09 -17.21
CA ILE A 147 -1.54 8.17 -18.62
C ILE A 147 -3.05 7.91 -18.71
N ASN A 148 -3.79 8.98 -18.95
CA ASN A 148 -5.23 8.98 -18.96
C ASN A 148 -5.77 9.81 -20.13
N THR A 149 -6.95 9.48 -20.62
CA THR A 149 -7.70 10.24 -21.65
C THR A 149 -9.03 10.65 -21.08
#